data_90b5de348ca58bc1d195049004c32aff
#
_entry.id   90b5de348ca58bc1d195049004c32aff
#
_cell.length_a   1.000
_cell.length_b   1.000
_cell.length_c   1.000
_cell.angle_alpha   90.00
_cell.angle_beta   90.00
_cell.angle_gamma   90.00
#
_symmetry.space_group_name_H-M   'P 1'
#
loop_
_entity.id
_entity.type
_entity.pdbx_description
1 polymer ?
#
loop_
_entity_poly.entity_id
_entity_poly.type
_entity_poly.pdbx_seq_one_letter_code
_entity_poly.pdbx_strand_id
1 'polypeptide(L)'
;MSMQKMMKEMQKMQKQMKKLQEELAETPVTGTSGGGACSVTVNGNNEVLSVSLEQEVVDPEDIEMLQDLIVAAVNDAIKNASALSEEKMGALTKGMKVPGGLF
;
A
#
# COMPACT_ATOMS: atom_id res chain seq x y z
N MET A 1 28.98 5.33 -22.15
CA MET A 1 28.69 4.21 -21.23
C MET A 1 28.69 2.90 -21.98
N SER A 2 29.36 1.90 -21.46
CA SER A 2 29.35 0.57 -22.08
C SER A 2 27.99 -0.11 -21.85
N MET A 3 27.58 -0.97 -22.77
CA MET A 3 26.36 -1.77 -22.63
C MET A 3 26.38 -2.65 -21.37
N GLN A 4 27.56 -3.16 -21.02
CA GLN A 4 27.72 -3.97 -19.81
C GLN A 4 27.39 -3.18 -18.54
N LYS A 5 27.79 -1.93 -18.47
CA LYS A 5 27.51 -1.07 -17.33
C LYS A 5 26.03 -0.75 -17.22
N MET A 6 25.37 -0.48 -18.34
CA MET A 6 23.93 -0.27 -18.38
C MET A 6 23.16 -1.50 -17.93
N MET A 7 23.58 -2.69 -18.37
CA MET A 7 22.95 -3.94 -17.98
C MET A 7 23.08 -4.21 -16.47
N LYS A 8 24.23 -3.89 -15.90
CA LYS A 8 24.46 -4.02 -14.45
C LYS A 8 23.55 -3.09 -13.65
N GLU A 9 23.39 -1.85 -14.11
CA GLU A 9 22.53 -0.87 -13.47
C GLU A 9 21.06 -1.29 -13.53
N MET A 10 20.62 -1.82 -14.66
CA MET A 10 19.28 -2.35 -14.83
C MET A 10 19.00 -3.54 -13.92
N GLN A 11 19.95 -4.46 -13.81
CA GLN A 11 19.83 -5.62 -12.91
C GLN A 11 19.76 -5.20 -11.45
N LYS A 12 20.57 -4.21 -11.06
CA LYS A 12 20.57 -3.66 -9.71
C LYS A 12 19.21 -3.03 -9.39
N MET A 13 18.67 -2.29 -10.34
CA MET A 13 17.37 -1.64 -10.20
C MET A 13 16.25 -2.68 -10.04
N GLN A 14 16.25 -3.74 -10.84
CA GLN A 14 15.29 -4.82 -10.74
C GLN A 14 15.34 -5.52 -9.38
N LYS A 15 16.54 -5.73 -8.85
CA LYS A 15 16.72 -6.31 -7.51
C LYS A 15 16.15 -5.40 -6.43
N GLN A 16 16.38 -4.10 -6.54
CA GLN A 16 15.87 -3.12 -5.58
C GLN A 16 14.34 -3.05 -5.63
N MET A 17 13.75 -3.08 -6.83
CA MET A 17 12.30 -3.09 -7.00
C MET A 17 11.68 -4.35 -6.42
N LYS A 18 12.28 -5.50 -6.67
CA LYS A 18 11.81 -6.78 -6.13
C LYS A 18 11.86 -6.78 -4.61
N LYS A 19 12.95 -6.30 -4.04
CA LYS A 19 13.13 -6.18 -2.59
C LYS A 19 12.08 -5.26 -1.99
N LEU A 20 11.81 -4.14 -2.65
CA LEU A 20 10.78 -3.19 -2.22
C LEU A 20 9.40 -3.84 -2.22
N GLN A 21 9.06 -4.59 -3.27
CA GLN A 21 7.78 -5.30 -3.35
C GLN A 21 7.64 -6.33 -2.23
N GLU A 22 8.72 -7.04 -1.91
CA GLU A 22 8.74 -8.00 -0.80
C GLU A 22 8.55 -7.31 0.54
N GLU A 23 9.20 -6.18 0.76
CA GLU A 23 9.03 -5.36 1.97
C GLU A 23 7.60 -4.86 2.11
N LEU A 24 7.00 -4.39 1.01
CA LEU A 24 5.62 -3.91 1.00
C LEU A 24 4.64 -5.03 1.31
N ALA A 25 4.90 -6.24 0.80
CA ALA A 25 4.06 -7.40 1.08
C ALA A 25 4.03 -7.76 2.57
N GLU A 26 5.09 -7.45 3.30
CA GLU A 26 5.23 -7.73 4.73
C GLU A 26 4.84 -6.55 5.63
N THR A 27 4.51 -5.41 5.04
CA THR A 27 4.19 -4.19 5.80
C THR A 27 2.68 -4.04 5.97
N PRO A 28 2.15 -4.17 7.19
CA PRO A 28 0.72 -3.97 7.42
C PRO A 28 0.37 -2.48 7.42
N VAL A 29 -0.75 -2.16 6.80
CA VAL A 29 -1.28 -0.80 6.73
C VAL A 29 -2.75 -0.86 7.09
N THR A 30 -3.17 0.00 8.01
CA THR A 30 -4.53 0.00 8.53
C THR A 30 -5.32 1.20 8.02
N GLY A 31 -6.58 0.94 7.69
CA GLY A 31 -7.57 1.97 7.42
C GLY A 31 -8.77 1.78 8.34
N THR A 32 -9.47 2.85 8.63
CA THR A 32 -10.61 2.82 9.56
C THR A 32 -11.79 3.61 9.03
N SER A 33 -12.96 3.33 9.59
CA SER A 33 -14.17 4.13 9.37
C SER A 33 -15.05 4.10 10.61
N GLY A 34 -16.03 4.99 10.67
CA GLY A 34 -16.97 5.07 11.79
C GLY A 34 -16.29 5.34 13.13
N GLY A 35 -15.26 6.19 13.16
CA GLY A 35 -14.53 6.50 14.40
C GLY A 35 -13.73 5.32 14.95
N GLY A 36 -13.33 4.37 14.08
CA GLY A 36 -12.59 3.17 14.47
C GLY A 36 -13.46 1.94 14.68
N ALA A 37 -14.77 2.07 14.49
CA ALA A 37 -15.69 0.93 14.65
C ALA A 37 -15.45 -0.17 13.62
N CYS A 38 -14.94 0.20 12.46
CA CYS A 38 -14.49 -0.74 11.43
C CYS A 38 -13.03 -0.44 11.12
N SER A 39 -12.20 -1.48 11.11
CA SER A 39 -10.78 -1.38 10.83
C SER A 39 -10.40 -2.46 9.83
N VAL A 40 -9.65 -2.11 8.80
CA VAL A 40 -9.18 -3.03 7.78
C VAL A 40 -7.67 -2.92 7.70
N THR A 41 -7.00 -4.05 7.71
CA THR A 41 -5.56 -4.12 7.54
C THR A 41 -5.25 -4.72 6.17
N VAL A 42 -4.44 -4.02 5.40
CA VAL A 42 -3.92 -4.48 4.12
C VAL A 42 -2.40 -4.50 4.19
N ASN A 43 -1.74 -5.14 3.24
CA ASN A 43 -0.30 -4.96 3.09
C ASN A 43 0.00 -3.84 2.08
N GLY A 44 1.27 -3.52 1.89
CA GLY A 44 1.67 -2.48 0.96
C GLY A 44 1.35 -2.78 -0.50
N ASN A 45 0.97 -4.01 -0.82
CA ASN A 45 0.55 -4.45 -2.16
C ASN A 45 -0.98 -4.53 -2.31
N ASN A 46 -1.71 -3.90 -1.38
CA ASN A 46 -3.18 -3.83 -1.40
C ASN A 46 -3.90 -5.16 -1.20
N GLU A 47 -3.22 -6.15 -0.60
CA GLU A 47 -3.90 -7.37 -0.20
C GLU A 47 -4.58 -7.16 1.14
N VAL A 48 -5.85 -7.51 1.25
CA VAL A 48 -6.60 -7.42 2.51
C VAL A 48 -6.20 -8.57 3.41
N LEU A 49 -5.66 -8.25 4.59
CA LEU A 49 -5.18 -9.25 5.55
C LEU A 49 -6.20 -9.55 6.64
N SER A 50 -6.94 -8.54 7.09
CA SER A 50 -7.93 -8.71 8.15
C SER A 50 -8.96 -7.59 8.15
N VAL A 51 -10.11 -7.89 8.72
CA VAL A 51 -11.18 -6.93 8.98
C VAL A 51 -11.58 -7.08 10.44
N SER A 52 -11.67 -5.97 11.15
CA SER A 52 -12.10 -5.95 12.55
C SER A 52 -13.35 -5.05 12.66
N LEU A 53 -14.36 -5.57 13.31
CA LEU A 53 -15.64 -4.88 13.51
C LEU A 53 -15.98 -4.85 14.99
N GLU A 54 -16.42 -3.70 15.48
CA GLU A 54 -17.01 -3.64 16.80
C GLU A 54 -18.43 -4.22 16.74
N GLN A 55 -18.85 -4.90 17.81
CA GLN A 55 -20.17 -5.53 17.86
C GLN A 55 -21.30 -4.54 17.59
N GLU A 56 -21.14 -3.33 18.03
CA GLU A 56 -22.17 -2.27 17.95
C GLU A 56 -22.55 -1.95 16.51
N VAL A 57 -21.66 -2.14 15.54
CA VAL A 57 -21.93 -1.86 14.12
C VAL A 57 -22.46 -3.08 13.37
N VAL A 58 -22.49 -4.24 14.02
CA VAL A 58 -23.04 -5.47 13.44
C VAL A 58 -24.51 -5.56 13.84
N ASP A 59 -25.34 -4.83 13.10
CA ASP A 59 -26.78 -4.76 13.33
C ASP A 59 -27.51 -5.45 12.18
N PRO A 60 -28.19 -6.57 12.45
CA PRO A 60 -28.89 -7.30 11.37
C PRO A 60 -30.03 -6.48 10.76
N GLU A 61 -30.47 -5.43 11.41
CA GLU A 61 -31.53 -4.55 10.87
C GLU A 61 -30.96 -3.40 10.04
N ASP A 62 -29.65 -3.22 10.03
CA ASP A 62 -28.98 -2.17 9.26
C ASP A 62 -27.70 -2.71 8.59
N ILE A 63 -27.88 -3.67 7.72
CA ILE A 63 -26.79 -4.31 6.97
C ILE A 63 -26.10 -3.31 6.04
N GLU A 64 -26.89 -2.40 5.44
CA GLU A 64 -26.36 -1.40 4.51
C GLU A 64 -25.34 -0.48 5.18
N MET A 65 -25.60 -0.05 6.43
CA MET A 65 -24.63 0.73 7.20
C MET A 65 -23.32 -0.03 7.37
N LEU A 66 -23.40 -1.31 7.72
CA LEU A 66 -22.21 -2.15 7.90
C LEU A 66 -21.42 -2.28 6.60
N GLN A 67 -22.11 -2.49 5.49
CA GLN A 67 -21.48 -2.57 4.17
C GLN A 67 -20.73 -1.28 3.83
N ASP A 68 -21.36 -0.13 4.08
CA ASP A 68 -20.75 1.18 3.82
C ASP A 68 -19.52 1.42 4.70
N LEU A 69 -19.57 1.01 5.96
CA LEU A 69 -18.42 1.11 6.87
C LEU A 69 -17.24 0.27 6.38
N ILE A 70 -17.51 -0.93 5.90
CA ILE A 70 -16.45 -1.82 5.39
C ILE A 70 -15.83 -1.23 4.12
N VAL A 71 -16.65 -0.74 3.19
CA VAL A 71 -16.16 -0.10 1.96
C VAL A 71 -15.28 1.10 2.30
N ALA A 72 -15.73 1.95 3.21
CA ALA A 72 -14.97 3.13 3.62
C ALA A 72 -13.64 2.76 4.27
N ALA A 73 -13.61 1.75 5.14
CA ALA A 73 -12.39 1.31 5.81
C ALA A 73 -11.40 0.67 4.83
N VAL A 74 -11.89 -0.15 3.88
CA VAL A 74 -11.05 -0.74 2.83
C VAL A 74 -10.41 0.36 1.98
N ASN A 75 -11.20 1.34 1.54
CA ASN A 75 -10.71 2.44 0.72
C ASN A 75 -9.69 3.29 1.48
N ASP A 76 -9.91 3.52 2.77
CA ASP A 76 -8.96 4.23 3.62
C ASP A 76 -7.64 3.45 3.74
N ALA A 77 -7.70 2.14 3.94
CA ALA A 77 -6.51 1.28 4.00
C ALA A 77 -5.74 1.31 2.68
N ILE A 78 -6.42 1.20 1.55
CA ILE A 78 -5.81 1.24 0.22
C ILE A 78 -5.15 2.60 -0.02
N LYS A 79 -5.81 3.69 0.36
CA LYS A 79 -5.26 5.05 0.27
C LYS A 79 -3.95 5.16 1.08
N ASN A 80 -3.96 4.65 2.31
CA ASN A 80 -2.78 4.68 3.17
C ASN A 80 -1.66 3.79 2.64
N ALA A 81 -2.00 2.63 2.09
CA ALA A 81 -1.03 1.73 1.46
C ALA A 81 -0.42 2.35 0.21
N SER A 82 -1.22 3.04 -0.61
CA SER A 82 -0.74 3.75 -1.80
C SER A 82 0.22 4.88 -1.42
N ALA A 83 -0.10 5.64 -0.37
CA ALA A 83 0.77 6.69 0.13
C ALA A 83 2.11 6.13 0.61
N LEU A 84 2.09 5.00 1.32
CA LEU A 84 3.31 4.32 1.76
C LEU A 84 4.14 3.84 0.57
N SER A 85 3.50 3.23 -0.41
CA SER A 85 4.16 2.74 -1.63
C SER A 85 4.83 3.89 -2.38
N GLU A 86 4.13 5.00 -2.55
CA GLU A 86 4.67 6.20 -3.22
C GLU A 86 5.86 6.78 -2.46
N GLU A 87 5.79 6.82 -1.12
CA GLU A 87 6.88 7.27 -0.28
C GLU A 87 8.12 6.40 -0.46
N LYS A 88 7.97 5.09 -0.43
CA LYS A 88 9.08 4.15 -0.59
C LYS A 88 9.64 4.17 -2.01
N MET A 89 8.78 4.28 -3.02
CA MET A 89 9.22 4.45 -4.41
C MET A 89 9.96 5.77 -4.62
N GLY A 90 9.48 6.84 -3.99
CA GLY A 90 10.15 8.15 -4.03
C GLY A 90 11.53 8.11 -3.39
N ALA A 91 11.67 7.41 -2.27
CA ALA A 91 12.97 7.23 -1.61
C ALA A 91 13.94 6.43 -2.50
N LEU A 92 13.43 5.41 -3.21
CA LEU A 92 14.23 4.62 -4.13
C LEU A 92 14.71 5.46 -5.33
N THR A 93 13.82 6.29 -5.90
CA THR A 93 14.16 7.14 -7.04
C THR A 93 15.05 8.31 -6.67
N LYS A 94 14.98 8.80 -5.42
CA LYS A 94 15.89 9.86 -4.94
C LYS A 94 17.34 9.41 -4.90
N GLY A 95 17.58 8.12 -4.66
CA GLY A 95 18.92 7.55 -4.69
C GLY A 95 19.47 7.37 -6.10
N MET A 96 18.66 7.60 -7.12
CA MET A 96 19.05 7.45 -8.51
C MET A 96 19.04 8.81 -9.21
N LYS A 97 20.13 9.10 -9.93
CA LYS A 97 20.18 10.27 -10.81
C LYS A 97 19.32 9.98 -12.04
N VAL A 98 18.11 10.47 -12.01
CA VAL A 98 17.22 10.40 -13.17
C VAL A 98 17.46 11.63 -14.01
N PRO A 99 17.66 11.50 -15.34
CA PRO A 99 17.83 12.65 -16.21
C PRO A 99 16.62 13.58 -16.08
N GLY A 100 16.89 14.88 -15.88
CA GLY A 100 15.82 15.87 -15.78
C GLY A 100 14.96 15.84 -17.02
N GLY A 101 13.63 15.92 -16.82
CA GLY A 101 12.66 15.88 -17.90
C GLY A 101 11.93 14.57 -18.09
N LEU A 102 12.27 13.55 -17.32
CA LEU A 102 11.52 12.29 -17.31
C LEU A 102 10.37 12.29 -16.29
N PHE A 103 10.23 13.36 -15.56
CA PHE A 103 9.16 13.56 -14.58
C PHE A 103 8.46 14.88 -14.78
#